data_e8578f9ac58248e0ba07dc41b82153fc
#
_entry.id   e8578f9ac58248e0ba07dc41b82153fc
#
_cell.length_a   1.000
_cell.length_b   1.000
_cell.length_c   1.000
_cell.angle_alpha   90.00
_cell.angle_beta   90.00
_cell.angle_gamma   90.00
#
_symmetry.space_group_name_H-M   'P 1'
#
loop_
_entity.id
_entity.type
_entity.pdbx_description
1 polymer ?
#
loop_
_entity_poly.entity_id
_entity_poly.type
_entity_poly.pdbx_seq_one_letter_code
_entity_poly.pdbx_strand_id
1 'polypeptide(L)'
;MPASPPRPWVAGMLLVCAMTGVCALFGTRVANAQPRPAVVELFTSEGCSSCPPAEAYLGELAERRDVIALAFHVDYWDDLGWRDRFGLAAAVQRQSLYAKTLRRSSAYTPQVVIDGQADYVGSDRTAIGRSLAANRDGVAIALSVRDGQILIDLAAQAKVAASDIVLVGYRRQAVSAIGRGENAGRTLTEFNIVRVIRTVGQWDGKAQRFQAGVDSFPADATDVAALVQPVGQGPIIGAAIGRLR
;
A
#
# COMPACT_ATOMS: atom_id res chain seq x y z
N MET A 1 5.52 -23.16 -101.47
CA MET A 1 4.67 -22.47 -100.47
C MET A 1 5.08 -22.97 -99.12
N PRO A 2 5.68 -22.17 -98.26
CA PRO A 2 6.15 -22.63 -96.95
C PRO A 2 5.09 -22.41 -95.93
N ALA A 3 4.97 -23.38 -95.03
CA ALA A 3 4.03 -23.46 -93.89
C ALA A 3 4.49 -22.56 -92.77
N SER A 4 3.55 -21.85 -92.15
CA SER A 4 3.75 -20.97 -90.98
C SER A 4 3.83 -21.79 -89.67
N PRO A 5 4.69 -21.40 -88.70
CA PRO A 5 4.79 -22.10 -87.39
C PRO A 5 3.70 -21.65 -86.44
N PRO A 6 3.34 -22.51 -85.42
CA PRO A 6 2.29 -22.22 -84.45
C PRO A 6 2.79 -21.24 -83.35
N ARG A 7 1.90 -20.39 -82.94
CA ARG A 7 2.10 -19.44 -81.81
C ARG A 7 2.07 -20.15 -80.45
N PRO A 8 2.93 -19.76 -79.48
CA PRO A 8 2.86 -20.29 -78.13
C PRO A 8 1.76 -19.61 -77.32
N TRP A 9 1.04 -20.40 -76.56
CA TRP A 9 0.03 -19.99 -75.59
C TRP A 9 0.76 -19.45 -74.31
N VAL A 10 0.49 -18.18 -73.99
CA VAL A 10 0.95 -17.57 -72.74
C VAL A 10 -0.08 -17.91 -71.68
N ALA A 11 0.28 -18.82 -70.77
CA ALA A 11 -0.50 -19.11 -69.59
C ALA A 11 -0.32 -17.97 -68.58
N GLY A 12 -1.36 -17.16 -68.40
CA GLY A 12 -1.42 -16.14 -67.38
C GLY A 12 -1.54 -16.77 -65.98
N MET A 13 -0.49 -16.64 -65.20
CA MET A 13 -0.46 -17.08 -63.80
C MET A 13 -1.05 -15.96 -62.91
N LEU A 14 -2.32 -16.12 -62.53
CA LEU A 14 -2.97 -15.24 -61.56
C LEU A 14 -2.40 -15.53 -60.17
N LEU A 15 -1.59 -14.60 -59.68
CA LEU A 15 -1.06 -14.59 -58.32
C LEU A 15 -2.17 -14.09 -57.38
N VAL A 16 -2.85 -15.02 -56.70
CA VAL A 16 -3.81 -14.70 -55.64
C VAL A 16 -2.99 -14.41 -54.37
N CYS A 17 -2.80 -13.12 -54.07
CA CYS A 17 -2.24 -12.68 -52.82
C CYS A 17 -3.27 -12.91 -51.71
N ALA A 18 -3.15 -14.04 -50.98
CA ALA A 18 -3.88 -14.27 -49.72
C ALA A 18 -3.28 -13.40 -48.63
N MET A 19 -3.87 -12.23 -48.38
CA MET A 19 -3.63 -11.45 -47.20
C MET A 19 -4.25 -12.14 -45.99
N THR A 20 -3.47 -12.97 -45.29
CA THR A 20 -3.81 -13.46 -43.94
C THR A 20 -3.67 -12.32 -42.97
N GLY A 21 -4.78 -11.64 -42.69
CA GLY A 21 -4.88 -10.67 -41.61
C GLY A 21 -4.69 -11.37 -40.25
N VAL A 22 -3.50 -11.22 -39.67
CA VAL A 22 -3.27 -11.59 -38.26
C VAL A 22 -4.00 -10.57 -37.40
N CYS A 23 -5.24 -10.87 -37.05
CA CYS A 23 -5.97 -10.16 -36.01
C CYS A 23 -5.29 -10.47 -34.67
N ALA A 24 -4.35 -9.63 -34.23
CA ALA A 24 -3.81 -9.68 -32.89
C ALA A 24 -4.95 -9.39 -31.90
N LEU A 25 -5.56 -10.45 -31.38
CA LEU A 25 -6.47 -10.36 -30.24
C LEU A 25 -5.67 -9.86 -29.04
N PHE A 26 -5.64 -8.57 -28.82
CA PHE A 26 -5.28 -7.99 -27.53
C PHE A 26 -6.35 -8.39 -26.52
N GLY A 27 -6.22 -9.61 -26.01
CA GLY A 27 -7.02 -10.06 -24.87
C GLY A 27 -6.73 -9.14 -23.70
N THR A 28 -7.69 -8.32 -23.32
CA THR A 28 -7.68 -7.60 -22.05
C THR A 28 -7.64 -8.65 -20.95
N ARG A 29 -6.45 -8.92 -20.42
CA ARG A 29 -6.30 -9.74 -19.22
C ARG A 29 -6.95 -8.96 -18.07
N VAL A 30 -8.15 -9.37 -17.68
CA VAL A 30 -8.73 -8.97 -16.42
C VAL A 30 -7.80 -9.54 -15.35
N ALA A 31 -7.16 -8.69 -14.57
CA ALA A 31 -6.32 -9.14 -13.46
C ALA A 31 -7.25 -9.82 -12.44
N ASN A 32 -7.05 -11.11 -12.22
CA ASN A 32 -7.67 -11.81 -11.10
C ASN A 32 -7.09 -11.27 -9.79
N ALA A 33 -7.89 -11.30 -8.73
CA ALA A 33 -7.41 -11.02 -7.38
C ALA A 33 -6.18 -11.88 -7.08
N GLN A 34 -5.14 -11.27 -6.49
CA GLN A 34 -3.89 -11.95 -6.19
C GLN A 34 -3.62 -11.89 -4.68
N PRO A 35 -2.92 -12.90 -4.12
CA PRO A 35 -2.49 -12.83 -2.72
C PRO A 35 -1.73 -11.54 -2.45
N ARG A 36 -2.08 -10.85 -1.37
CA ARG A 36 -1.42 -9.63 -0.93
C ARG A 36 -0.98 -9.71 0.53
N PRO A 37 0.04 -8.94 0.94
CA PRO A 37 0.38 -8.84 2.35
C PRO A 37 -0.77 -8.23 3.17
N ALA A 38 -0.86 -8.62 4.44
CA ALA A 38 -1.71 -7.94 5.41
C ALA A 38 -1.14 -6.56 5.71
N VAL A 39 -1.99 -5.55 5.87
CA VAL A 39 -1.59 -4.24 6.35
C VAL A 39 -1.96 -4.12 7.82
N VAL A 40 -0.96 -3.86 8.66
CA VAL A 40 -1.10 -3.65 10.11
C VAL A 40 -0.75 -2.21 10.41
N GLU A 41 -1.71 -1.45 10.91
CA GLU A 41 -1.56 -0.05 11.28
C GLU A 41 -1.66 0.06 12.80
N LEU A 42 -0.54 0.28 13.48
CA LEU A 42 -0.50 0.50 14.92
C LEU A 42 -0.61 2.01 15.20
N PHE A 43 -1.65 2.43 15.89
CA PHE A 43 -1.77 3.77 16.46
C PHE A 43 -1.18 3.76 17.88
N THR A 44 -0.16 4.60 18.11
CA THR A 44 0.74 4.55 19.25
C THR A 44 1.24 5.93 19.64
N SER A 45 1.97 6.06 20.72
CA SER A 45 2.71 7.28 21.11
C SER A 45 3.83 6.96 22.09
N GLU A 46 4.94 7.70 22.01
CA GLU A 46 6.01 7.69 23.02
C GLU A 46 5.48 8.06 24.43
N GLY A 47 4.38 8.86 24.50
CA GLY A 47 3.74 9.28 25.74
C GLY A 47 2.84 8.23 26.40
N CYS A 48 2.46 7.18 25.67
CA CYS A 48 1.51 6.15 26.12
C CYS A 48 2.23 5.01 26.85
N SER A 49 2.00 4.82 28.15
CA SER A 49 2.70 3.80 28.98
C SER A 49 2.34 2.34 28.63
N SER A 50 1.17 2.11 28.05
CA SER A 50 0.71 0.78 27.58
C SER A 50 1.15 0.43 26.15
N CYS A 51 1.78 1.38 25.42
CA CYS A 51 2.16 1.21 24.01
C CYS A 51 3.43 0.38 23.78
N PRO A 52 4.48 0.40 24.63
CA PRO A 52 5.75 -0.26 24.32
C PRO A 52 5.64 -1.77 24.00
N PRO A 53 4.77 -2.58 24.63
CA PRO A 53 4.60 -3.98 24.24
C PRO A 53 4.02 -4.16 22.82
N ALA A 54 3.14 -3.26 22.38
CA ALA A 54 2.58 -3.27 21.03
C ALA A 54 3.61 -2.85 19.97
N GLU A 55 4.46 -1.88 20.30
CA GLU A 55 5.59 -1.45 19.47
C GLU A 55 6.61 -2.58 19.26
N ALA A 56 6.97 -3.29 20.34
CA ALA A 56 7.86 -4.45 20.24
C ALA A 56 7.26 -5.53 19.33
N TYR A 57 5.95 -5.80 19.45
CA TYR A 57 5.28 -6.75 18.58
C TYR A 57 5.19 -6.27 17.13
N LEU A 58 4.97 -4.98 16.89
CA LEU A 58 5.03 -4.42 15.54
C LEU A 58 6.41 -4.64 14.91
N GLY A 59 7.49 -4.52 15.69
CA GLY A 59 8.84 -4.82 15.23
C GLY A 59 8.99 -6.26 14.74
N GLU A 60 8.43 -7.23 15.46
CA GLU A 60 8.41 -8.64 15.03
C GLU A 60 7.59 -8.84 13.74
N LEU A 61 6.45 -8.14 13.62
CA LEU A 61 5.61 -8.18 12.42
C LEU A 61 6.29 -7.53 11.21
N ALA A 62 7.11 -6.50 11.43
CA ALA A 62 7.84 -5.81 10.38
C ALA A 62 8.90 -6.69 9.66
N GLU A 63 9.36 -7.76 10.31
CA GLU A 63 10.29 -8.74 9.72
C GLU A 63 9.57 -9.76 8.81
N ARG A 64 8.26 -9.81 8.83
CA ARG A 64 7.46 -10.75 8.03
C ARG A 64 7.28 -10.23 6.61
N ARG A 65 7.41 -11.11 5.62
CA ARG A 65 7.21 -10.77 4.19
C ARG A 65 5.74 -10.68 3.78
N ASP A 66 4.86 -11.30 4.54
CA ASP A 66 3.41 -11.33 4.32
C ASP A 66 2.66 -10.24 5.10
N VAL A 67 3.39 -9.32 5.74
CA VAL A 67 2.84 -8.21 6.53
C VAL A 67 3.52 -6.89 6.13
N ILE A 68 2.71 -5.85 5.98
CA ILE A 68 3.14 -4.45 5.94
C ILE A 68 2.75 -3.85 7.28
N ALA A 69 3.71 -3.72 8.18
CA ALA A 69 3.52 -3.17 9.52
C ALA A 69 3.93 -1.69 9.54
N LEU A 70 3.06 -0.81 10.05
CA LEU A 70 3.25 0.64 10.05
C LEU A 70 2.86 1.23 11.42
N ALA A 71 3.73 2.05 12.03
CA ALA A 71 3.48 2.76 13.28
C ALA A 71 3.00 4.18 12.99
N PHE A 72 1.77 4.48 13.35
CA PHE A 72 1.15 5.80 13.26
C PHE A 72 1.17 6.47 14.64
N HIS A 73 2.12 7.38 14.86
CA HIS A 73 2.22 8.10 16.11
C HIS A 73 1.17 9.21 16.18
N VAL A 74 0.39 9.19 17.26
CA VAL A 74 -0.65 10.19 17.54
C VAL A 74 -0.13 11.24 18.51
N ASP A 75 -0.58 12.49 18.40
CA ASP A 75 -0.11 13.63 19.15
C ASP A 75 -0.99 14.01 20.36
N TYR A 76 -2.14 13.35 20.59
CA TYR A 76 -3.03 13.69 21.70
C TYR A 76 -2.52 13.28 23.09
N TRP A 77 -1.34 12.62 23.18
CA TRP A 77 -0.62 12.34 24.41
C TRP A 77 0.39 13.44 24.80
N ASP A 78 0.69 14.38 23.88
CA ASP A 78 1.76 15.37 24.02
C ASP A 78 1.58 16.28 25.23
N ASP A 79 0.34 16.58 25.60
CA ASP A 79 -0.01 17.44 26.74
C ASP A 79 0.23 16.75 28.12
N LEU A 80 0.56 15.46 28.14
CA LEU A 80 0.81 14.69 29.37
C LEU A 80 2.29 14.63 29.78
N GLY A 81 3.07 15.63 29.36
CA GLY A 81 4.42 15.87 29.82
C GLY A 81 5.55 15.37 28.92
N TRP A 82 5.25 14.68 27.84
CA TRP A 82 6.21 14.26 26.82
C TRP A 82 5.65 14.49 25.41
N ARG A 83 6.33 15.29 24.61
CA ARG A 83 5.98 15.50 23.21
C ARG A 83 6.62 14.42 22.35
N ASP A 84 5.78 13.64 21.68
CA ASP A 84 6.22 12.63 20.72
C ASP A 84 6.75 13.29 19.44
N ARG A 85 8.05 13.12 19.18
CA ARG A 85 8.70 13.71 18.00
C ARG A 85 8.22 13.13 16.66
N PHE A 86 7.50 12.02 16.69
CA PHE A 86 6.93 11.34 15.54
C PHE A 86 5.41 11.56 15.43
N GLY A 87 4.79 12.23 16.41
CA GLY A 87 3.38 12.55 16.43
C GLY A 87 2.94 13.29 15.16
N LEU A 88 1.88 12.82 14.53
CA LEU A 88 1.32 13.35 13.28
C LEU A 88 -0.17 13.60 13.44
N ALA A 89 -0.63 14.82 13.20
CA ALA A 89 -2.07 15.13 13.13
C ALA A 89 -2.80 14.29 12.06
N ALA A 90 -2.12 13.93 10.96
CA ALA A 90 -2.66 13.03 9.95
C ALA A 90 -2.89 11.60 10.47
N ALA A 91 -2.10 11.12 11.45
CA ALA A 91 -2.33 9.84 12.12
C ALA A 91 -3.61 9.89 12.96
N VAL A 92 -3.82 10.96 13.72
CA VAL A 92 -5.06 11.18 14.50
C VAL A 92 -6.28 11.24 13.59
N GLN A 93 -6.20 11.95 12.46
CA GLN A 93 -7.29 12.01 11.49
C GLN A 93 -7.60 10.62 10.92
N ARG A 94 -6.57 9.83 10.55
CA ARG A 94 -6.73 8.48 10.04
C ARG A 94 -7.35 7.56 11.09
N GLN A 95 -6.92 7.63 12.33
CA GLN A 95 -7.48 6.88 13.46
C GLN A 95 -8.96 7.24 13.70
N SER A 96 -9.28 8.54 13.66
CA SER A 96 -10.66 9.03 13.85
C SER A 96 -11.61 8.54 12.75
N LEU A 97 -11.13 8.43 11.51
CA LEU A 97 -11.90 7.85 10.42
C LEU A 97 -12.12 6.34 10.65
N TYR A 98 -11.12 5.60 11.10
CA TYR A 98 -11.29 4.20 11.49
C TYR A 98 -12.27 4.02 12.66
N ALA A 99 -12.24 4.89 13.65
CA ALA A 99 -13.24 4.84 14.72
C ALA A 99 -14.67 4.92 14.17
N LYS A 100 -14.91 5.77 13.16
CA LYS A 100 -16.22 5.89 12.47
C LYS A 100 -16.54 4.66 11.62
N THR A 101 -15.62 4.22 10.74
CA THR A 101 -15.87 3.12 9.79
C THR A 101 -16.01 1.77 10.51
N LEU A 102 -15.27 1.56 11.60
CA LEU A 102 -15.33 0.37 12.44
C LEU A 102 -16.37 0.48 13.59
N ARG A 103 -17.15 1.58 13.62
CA ARG A 103 -18.22 1.83 14.62
C ARG A 103 -17.72 1.74 16.06
N ARG A 104 -16.55 2.32 16.34
CA ARG A 104 -16.01 2.44 17.69
C ARG A 104 -16.47 3.74 18.34
N SER A 105 -16.71 3.70 19.64
CA SER A 105 -17.14 4.87 20.42
C SER A 105 -16.03 5.92 20.57
N SER A 106 -14.77 5.49 20.57
CA SER A 106 -13.60 6.36 20.72
C SER A 106 -12.36 5.74 20.08
N ALA A 107 -11.39 6.60 19.78
CA ALA A 107 -10.02 6.20 19.49
C ALA A 107 -9.30 5.82 20.81
N TYR A 108 -8.30 4.95 20.73
CA TYR A 108 -7.47 4.52 21.88
C TYR A 108 -6.06 4.13 21.43
N THR A 109 -5.14 4.07 22.34
CA THR A 109 -3.80 3.50 22.12
C THR A 109 -3.44 2.49 23.21
N PRO A 110 -2.66 1.44 22.87
CA PRO A 110 -2.26 1.05 21.53
C PRO A 110 -3.42 0.40 20.75
N GLN A 111 -3.75 0.90 19.55
CA GLN A 111 -4.75 0.30 18.68
C GLN A 111 -4.07 -0.25 17.42
N VAL A 112 -4.30 -1.51 17.10
CA VAL A 112 -3.94 -2.10 15.81
C VAL A 112 -5.18 -2.19 14.93
N VAL A 113 -5.08 -1.67 13.71
CA VAL A 113 -6.08 -1.87 12.66
C VAL A 113 -5.47 -2.78 11.59
N ILE A 114 -6.19 -3.85 11.23
CA ILE A 114 -5.76 -4.81 10.21
C ILE A 114 -6.62 -4.62 8.96
N ASP A 115 -5.95 -4.35 7.84
CA ASP A 115 -6.55 -4.15 6.51
C ASP A 115 -7.70 -3.11 6.47
N GLY A 116 -7.76 -2.20 7.44
CA GLY A 116 -8.87 -1.25 7.58
C GLY A 116 -10.23 -1.91 7.91
N GLN A 117 -10.25 -3.17 8.32
CA GLN A 117 -11.47 -3.97 8.51
C GLN A 117 -11.77 -4.32 9.97
N ALA A 118 -10.77 -4.49 10.78
CA ALA A 118 -10.90 -4.87 12.19
C ALA A 118 -9.82 -4.20 13.02
N ASP A 119 -10.15 -3.89 14.27
CA ASP A 119 -9.20 -3.34 15.23
C ASP A 119 -9.09 -4.21 16.49
N TYR A 120 -7.91 -4.12 17.10
CA TYR A 120 -7.51 -4.89 18.26
C TYR A 120 -6.69 -4.02 19.22
N VAL A 121 -6.66 -4.36 20.50
CA VAL A 121 -5.65 -3.83 21.41
C VAL A 121 -4.26 -4.26 20.89
N GLY A 122 -3.34 -3.31 20.70
CA GLY A 122 -2.07 -3.57 20.04
C GLY A 122 -1.18 -4.63 20.69
N SER A 123 -1.36 -4.90 21.98
CA SER A 123 -0.67 -5.95 22.73
C SER A 123 -1.37 -7.33 22.69
N ASP A 124 -2.58 -7.44 22.11
CA ASP A 124 -3.28 -8.74 21.98
C ASP A 124 -2.73 -9.54 20.79
N ARG A 125 -1.56 -10.13 21.00
CA ARG A 125 -0.84 -10.97 20.01
C ARG A 125 -1.70 -12.13 19.49
N THR A 126 -2.56 -12.69 20.34
CA THR A 126 -3.40 -13.85 20.00
C THR A 126 -4.50 -13.46 19.01
N ALA A 127 -5.22 -12.37 19.26
CA ALA A 127 -6.26 -11.89 18.37
C ALA A 127 -5.68 -11.39 17.04
N ILE A 128 -4.58 -10.61 17.10
CA ILE A 128 -3.86 -10.13 15.91
C ILE A 128 -3.34 -11.32 15.10
N GLY A 129 -2.68 -12.30 15.73
CA GLY A 129 -2.15 -13.49 15.05
C GLY A 129 -3.23 -14.29 14.33
N ARG A 130 -4.40 -14.49 14.97
CA ARG A 130 -5.57 -15.13 14.32
C ARG A 130 -6.06 -14.35 13.11
N SER A 131 -6.16 -13.03 13.21
CA SER A 131 -6.56 -12.19 12.10
C SER A 131 -5.55 -12.25 10.95
N LEU A 132 -4.25 -12.29 11.25
CA LEU A 132 -3.19 -12.38 10.23
C LEU A 132 -3.13 -13.73 9.51
N ALA A 133 -3.68 -14.81 10.09
CA ALA A 133 -3.74 -16.13 9.47
C ALA A 133 -4.77 -16.24 8.32
N ALA A 134 -5.67 -15.26 8.16
CA ALA A 134 -6.65 -15.27 7.09
C ALA A 134 -5.99 -15.04 5.72
N ASN A 135 -6.47 -15.74 4.68
CA ASN A 135 -6.07 -15.47 3.31
C ASN A 135 -6.58 -14.10 2.86
N ARG A 136 -5.76 -13.41 2.06
CA ARG A 136 -6.03 -12.07 1.55
C ARG A 136 -5.81 -12.03 0.05
N ASP A 137 -6.89 -11.89 -0.66
CA ASP A 137 -6.85 -11.54 -2.07
C ASP A 137 -7.06 -10.03 -2.23
N GLY A 138 -6.51 -9.49 -3.30
CA GLY A 138 -6.63 -8.06 -3.53
C GLY A 138 -6.17 -7.60 -4.90
N VAL A 139 -6.11 -6.30 -5.04
CA VAL A 139 -5.61 -5.65 -6.25
C VAL A 139 -4.09 -5.77 -6.30
N ALA A 140 -3.57 -6.26 -7.41
CA ALA A 140 -2.14 -6.29 -7.66
C ALA A 140 -1.62 -4.86 -7.90
N ILE A 141 -0.60 -4.47 -7.14
CA ILE A 141 0.11 -3.20 -7.27
C ILE A 141 1.53 -3.49 -7.75
N ALA A 142 1.92 -2.95 -8.91
CA ALA A 142 3.32 -2.88 -9.28
C ALA A 142 3.89 -1.53 -8.81
N LEU A 143 4.61 -1.57 -7.70
CA LEU A 143 5.30 -0.41 -7.11
C LEU A 143 6.78 -0.45 -7.48
N SER A 144 7.27 0.64 -8.05
CA SER A 144 8.71 0.84 -8.31
C SER A 144 9.15 2.25 -7.95
N VAL A 145 10.40 2.35 -7.48
CA VAL A 145 11.05 3.65 -7.20
C VAL A 145 12.29 3.74 -8.07
N ARG A 146 12.31 4.70 -8.99
CA ARG A 146 13.40 4.92 -9.94
C ARG A 146 13.44 6.38 -10.40
N ASP A 147 14.61 6.88 -10.70
CA ASP A 147 14.83 8.24 -11.23
C ASP A 147 14.13 9.34 -10.40
N GLY A 148 14.16 9.17 -9.06
CA GLY A 148 13.51 10.09 -8.12
C GLY A 148 11.98 10.04 -8.14
N GLN A 149 11.37 9.06 -8.82
CA GLN A 149 9.92 8.89 -8.90
C GLN A 149 9.45 7.58 -8.28
N ILE A 150 8.34 7.64 -7.58
CA ILE A 150 7.54 6.51 -7.12
C ILE A 150 6.47 6.28 -8.19
N LEU A 151 6.46 5.10 -8.79
CA LEU A 151 5.50 4.70 -9.82
C LEU A 151 4.61 3.59 -9.30
N ILE A 152 3.31 3.74 -9.44
CA ILE A 152 2.30 2.78 -9.00
C ILE A 152 1.46 2.40 -10.22
N ASP A 153 1.61 1.18 -10.72
CA ASP A 153 0.83 0.66 -11.82
C ASP A 153 -0.27 -0.26 -11.29
N LEU A 154 -1.50 0.02 -11.68
CA LEU A 154 -2.67 -0.80 -11.41
C LEU A 154 -3.21 -1.34 -12.73
N ALA A 155 -3.43 -2.65 -12.79
CA ALA A 155 -4.11 -3.29 -13.91
C ALA A 155 -5.63 -3.05 -13.83
N ALA A 156 -6.33 -3.18 -14.96
CA ALA A 156 -7.78 -3.10 -14.95
C ALA A 156 -8.38 -4.21 -14.09
N GLN A 157 -9.33 -3.86 -13.22
CA GLN A 157 -10.10 -4.79 -12.40
C GLN A 157 -11.56 -4.39 -12.38
N ALA A 158 -12.44 -5.32 -12.74
CA ALA A 158 -13.87 -5.08 -12.74
C ALA A 158 -14.47 -5.07 -11.33
N LYS A 159 -15.55 -4.33 -11.16
CA LYS A 159 -16.37 -4.30 -9.92
C LYS A 159 -15.60 -3.83 -8.68
N VAL A 160 -14.73 -2.85 -8.84
CA VAL A 160 -14.02 -2.20 -7.74
C VAL A 160 -14.71 -0.89 -7.40
N ALA A 161 -14.88 -0.61 -6.11
CA ALA A 161 -15.33 0.72 -5.66
C ALA A 161 -14.23 1.77 -5.93
N ALA A 162 -14.64 3.02 -6.20
CA ALA A 162 -13.70 4.12 -6.31
C ALA A 162 -12.79 4.15 -5.07
N SER A 163 -11.49 4.14 -5.30
CA SER A 163 -10.49 3.95 -4.25
C SER A 163 -9.41 5.01 -4.31
N ASP A 164 -9.01 5.51 -3.16
CA ASP A 164 -7.85 6.39 -3.02
C ASP A 164 -6.55 5.57 -3.15
N ILE A 165 -5.57 6.15 -3.83
CA ILE A 165 -4.19 5.64 -3.84
C ILE A 165 -3.42 6.42 -2.79
N VAL A 166 -3.16 5.75 -1.67
CA VAL A 166 -2.51 6.35 -0.49
C VAL A 166 -1.07 5.90 -0.42
N LEU A 167 -0.14 6.85 -0.41
CA LEU A 167 1.27 6.62 -0.13
C LEU A 167 1.56 6.95 1.33
N VAL A 168 2.22 6.02 2.01
CA VAL A 168 2.65 6.15 3.41
C VAL A 168 4.18 6.05 3.42
N GLY A 169 4.84 7.21 3.60
CA GLY A 169 6.29 7.25 3.78
C GLY A 169 6.66 6.97 5.23
N TYR A 170 7.60 6.05 5.45
CA TYR A 170 7.98 5.67 6.81
C TYR A 170 9.49 5.49 6.96
N ARG A 171 9.95 5.65 8.21
CA ARG A 171 11.31 5.36 8.68
C ARG A 171 11.33 3.98 9.33
N ARG A 172 12.28 3.13 8.93
CA ARG A 172 12.32 1.74 9.42
C ARG A 172 12.51 1.61 10.92
N GLN A 173 13.37 2.42 11.50
CA GLN A 173 13.68 2.32 12.92
C GLN A 173 14.15 3.64 13.51
N ALA A 174 13.81 3.86 14.76
CA ALA A 174 14.38 4.92 15.58
C ALA A 174 14.54 4.43 17.02
N VAL A 175 15.38 5.15 17.77
CA VAL A 175 15.55 4.96 19.21
C VAL A 175 15.31 6.29 19.91
N SER A 176 14.44 6.31 20.91
CA SER A 176 14.04 7.48 21.67
C SER A 176 14.34 7.30 23.16
N ALA A 177 15.16 8.17 23.75
CA ALA A 177 15.32 8.24 25.19
C ALA A 177 14.23 9.17 25.75
N ILE A 178 13.31 8.63 26.55
CA ILE A 178 12.15 9.34 27.07
C ILE A 178 12.51 10.03 28.37
N GLY A 179 12.54 11.36 28.35
CA GLY A 179 12.98 12.15 29.51
C GLY A 179 11.88 12.49 30.52
N ARG A 180 10.61 12.42 30.12
CA ARG A 180 9.44 12.83 30.94
C ARG A 180 8.19 12.00 30.57
N GLY A 181 7.08 12.28 31.26
CA GLY A 181 5.79 11.60 31.02
C GLY A 181 5.77 10.18 31.58
N GLU A 182 4.80 9.40 31.18
CA GLU A 182 4.54 8.05 31.71
C GLU A 182 5.65 7.03 31.39
N ASN A 183 6.41 7.24 30.31
CA ASN A 183 7.54 6.39 29.93
C ASN A 183 8.90 6.96 30.33
N ALA A 184 8.95 7.95 31.25
CA ALA A 184 10.20 8.59 31.70
C ALA A 184 11.25 7.56 32.11
N GLY A 185 12.51 7.80 31.70
CA GLY A 185 13.67 6.94 31.96
C GLY A 185 13.77 5.69 31.08
N ARG A 186 12.78 5.42 30.19
CA ARG A 186 12.85 4.33 29.23
C ARG A 186 13.58 4.75 27.95
N THR A 187 14.20 3.79 27.29
CA THR A 187 14.65 3.91 25.90
C THR A 187 13.74 3.02 25.05
N LEU A 188 13.01 3.65 24.14
CA LEU A 188 12.09 2.96 23.23
C LEU A 188 12.78 2.70 21.89
N THR A 189 12.60 1.50 21.35
CA THR A 189 12.94 1.18 19.96
C THR A 189 11.65 1.07 19.17
N GLU A 190 11.53 1.87 18.13
CA GLU A 190 10.33 2.06 17.35
C GLU A 190 10.59 1.60 15.92
N PHE A 191 9.59 1.01 15.28
CA PHE A 191 9.73 0.39 13.97
C PHE A 191 8.71 0.92 12.96
N ASN A 192 9.13 1.07 11.71
CA ASN A 192 8.29 1.46 10.57
C ASN A 192 7.41 2.70 10.87
N ILE A 193 8.05 3.70 11.44
CA ILE A 193 7.43 4.94 11.93
C ILE A 193 6.96 5.77 10.74
N VAL A 194 5.67 6.01 10.64
CA VAL A 194 5.07 6.83 9.56
C VAL A 194 5.50 8.28 9.72
N ARG A 195 5.99 8.86 8.62
CA ARG A 195 6.47 10.25 8.55
C ARG A 195 5.57 11.14 7.68
N VAL A 196 4.83 10.53 6.76
CA VAL A 196 3.89 11.22 5.89
C VAL A 196 2.84 10.28 5.34
N ILE A 197 1.62 10.78 5.17
CA ILE A 197 0.50 10.11 4.51
C ILE A 197 0.04 11.01 3.36
N ARG A 198 -0.08 10.49 2.14
CA ARG A 198 -0.50 11.23 0.94
C ARG A 198 -1.47 10.45 0.09
N THR A 199 -2.57 11.05 -0.28
CA THR A 199 -3.37 10.58 -1.40
C THR A 199 -2.80 11.17 -2.70
N VAL A 200 -2.45 10.30 -3.66
CA VAL A 200 -1.85 10.71 -4.94
C VAL A 200 -2.81 10.60 -6.12
N GLY A 201 -4.02 10.13 -5.88
CA GLY A 201 -5.08 10.06 -6.86
C GLY A 201 -6.19 9.10 -6.45
N GLN A 202 -7.18 8.97 -7.33
CA GLN A 202 -8.28 8.02 -7.18
C GLN A 202 -8.29 7.07 -8.37
N TRP A 203 -8.59 5.81 -8.09
CA TRP A 203 -8.67 4.73 -9.06
C TRP A 203 -10.10 4.22 -9.20
N ASP A 204 -10.57 4.07 -10.44
CA ASP A 204 -11.93 3.64 -10.78
C ASP A 204 -12.01 2.20 -11.33
N GLY A 205 -10.92 1.45 -11.21
CA GLY A 205 -10.82 0.08 -11.74
C GLY A 205 -10.26 -0.04 -13.15
N LYS A 206 -9.94 1.07 -13.84
CA LYS A 206 -9.25 1.03 -15.12
C LYS A 206 -7.75 0.86 -14.95
N ALA A 207 -7.06 0.31 -15.96
CA ALA A 207 -5.60 0.27 -15.97
C ALA A 207 -5.06 1.71 -15.90
N GLN A 208 -4.27 2.03 -14.87
CA GLN A 208 -3.80 3.39 -14.62
C GLN A 208 -2.46 3.39 -13.90
N ARG A 209 -1.64 4.39 -14.22
CA ARG A 209 -0.40 4.71 -13.50
C ARG A 209 -0.60 5.96 -12.67
N PHE A 210 -0.14 5.90 -11.41
CA PHE A 210 0.02 7.03 -10.52
C PHE A 210 1.50 7.27 -10.26
N GLN A 211 1.88 8.50 -9.92
CA GLN A 211 3.27 8.85 -9.65
C GLN A 211 3.39 9.94 -8.58
N ALA A 212 4.51 9.92 -7.88
CA ALA A 212 4.90 10.96 -6.92
C ALA A 212 6.42 11.12 -6.90
N GLY A 213 6.92 12.34 -6.71
CA GLY A 213 8.35 12.58 -6.54
C GLY A 213 8.83 12.10 -5.16
N VAL A 214 9.99 11.45 -5.12
CA VAL A 214 10.63 11.04 -3.85
C VAL A 214 10.98 12.24 -2.97
N ASP A 215 11.32 13.38 -3.59
CA ASP A 215 11.61 14.66 -2.93
C ASP A 215 10.41 15.24 -2.16
N SER A 216 9.21 14.82 -2.50
CA SER A 216 7.98 15.20 -1.78
C SER A 216 7.81 14.48 -0.44
N PHE A 217 8.70 13.54 -0.09
CA PHE A 217 8.71 12.82 1.18
C PHE A 217 9.79 13.38 2.13
N PRO A 218 9.54 13.37 3.46
CA PRO A 218 10.55 13.78 4.42
C PRO A 218 11.88 13.04 4.23
N ALA A 219 12.99 13.73 4.49
CA ALA A 219 14.33 13.19 4.27
C ALA A 219 14.62 11.92 5.11
N ASP A 220 13.96 11.76 6.25
CA ASP A 220 14.08 10.63 7.14
C ASP A 220 13.10 9.46 6.80
N ALA A 221 12.21 9.64 5.83
CA ALA A 221 11.47 8.51 5.27
C ALA A 221 12.38 7.69 4.36
N THR A 222 12.58 6.43 4.70
CA THR A 222 13.47 5.50 3.99
C THR A 222 12.72 4.58 3.04
N ASP A 223 11.44 4.36 3.31
CA ASP A 223 10.59 3.41 2.60
C ASP A 223 9.18 4.01 2.39
N VAL A 224 8.43 3.40 1.48
CA VAL A 224 7.06 3.78 1.18
C VAL A 224 6.17 2.55 1.05
N ALA A 225 4.98 2.63 1.62
CA ALA A 225 3.88 1.72 1.33
C ALA A 225 2.87 2.42 0.40
N ALA A 226 2.40 1.71 -0.63
CA ALA A 226 1.28 2.12 -1.45
C ALA A 226 0.06 1.28 -1.08
N LEU A 227 -1.04 1.95 -0.75
CA LEU A 227 -2.30 1.32 -0.36
C LEU A 227 -3.39 1.70 -1.37
N VAL A 228 -4.19 0.75 -1.79
CA VAL A 228 -5.45 0.98 -2.51
C VAL A 228 -6.58 0.81 -1.52
N GLN A 229 -7.28 1.90 -1.22
CA GLN A 229 -8.28 1.92 -0.16
C GLN A 229 -9.55 2.63 -0.66
N PRO A 230 -10.75 2.02 -0.60
CA PRO A 230 -12.00 2.67 -0.96
C PRO A 230 -12.16 4.03 -0.30
N VAL A 231 -12.71 4.99 -1.06
CA VAL A 231 -12.97 6.36 -0.59
C VAL A 231 -13.74 6.33 0.72
N GLY A 232 -13.34 7.18 1.68
CA GLY A 232 -13.91 7.18 3.04
C GLY A 232 -13.25 6.19 3.99
N GLN A 233 -12.05 5.69 3.64
CA GLN A 233 -11.22 4.81 4.47
C GLN A 233 -11.91 3.46 4.77
N GLY A 234 -12.42 2.82 3.71
CA GLY A 234 -12.90 1.44 3.75
C GLY A 234 -11.78 0.41 3.88
N PRO A 235 -12.08 -0.88 3.63
CA PRO A 235 -11.09 -1.95 3.66
C PRO A 235 -9.94 -1.70 2.67
N ILE A 236 -8.70 -1.95 3.08
CA ILE A 236 -7.54 -1.90 2.16
C ILE A 236 -7.62 -3.10 1.22
N ILE A 237 -7.73 -2.85 -0.08
CA ILE A 237 -7.91 -3.86 -1.11
C ILE A 237 -6.65 -4.15 -1.92
N GLY A 238 -5.60 -3.37 -1.76
CA GLY A 238 -4.30 -3.57 -2.38
C GLY A 238 -3.19 -2.93 -1.57
N ALA A 239 -2.02 -3.55 -1.50
CA ALA A 239 -0.87 -3.00 -0.78
C ALA A 239 0.45 -3.50 -1.36
N ALA A 240 1.44 -2.61 -1.43
CA ALA A 240 2.81 -2.92 -1.82
C ALA A 240 3.79 -1.99 -1.09
N ILE A 241 5.05 -2.42 -0.96
CA ILE A 241 6.13 -1.60 -0.37
C ILE A 241 7.27 -1.38 -1.35
N GLY A 242 7.96 -0.27 -1.21
CA GLY A 242 9.16 0.07 -1.96
C GLY A 242 10.15 0.83 -1.10
N ARG A 243 11.43 0.82 -1.50
CA ARG A 243 12.49 1.59 -0.84
C ARG A 243 12.59 2.96 -1.51
N LEU A 244 12.63 4.04 -0.72
CA LEU A 244 12.83 5.41 -1.21
C LEU A 244 14.30 5.75 -1.41
N ARG A 245 15.16 5.19 -0.53
CA ARG A 245 16.61 5.48 -0.48
C ARG A 245 17.41 4.28 -0.02
#